data_b9ae8b52e744d2d8d8b2054b53838476
#
_entry.id   b9ae8b52e744d2d8d8b2054b53838476
#
_cell.length_a   1.000
_cell.length_b   1.000
_cell.length_c   1.000
_cell.angle_alpha   90.00
_cell.angle_beta   90.00
_cell.angle_gamma   90.00
#
_symmetry.space_group_name_H-M   'P 1'
#
loop_
_entity.id
_entity.type
_entity.pdbx_description
1 polymer ?
#
loop_
_entity_poly.entity_id
_entity_poly.type
_entity_poly.pdbx_seq_one_letter_code
_entity_poly.pdbx_strand_id
1 'polypeptide(L)'
;MIDELDPDAVIVAVGAEQIVPKIPGVEKATMSFDVFGNEDKVGHKVLIVGGGDIGVELGIHLNQLGHESTTVEMGHFIAPKAQLTERISYLEVMEQEKVVTMVDTACVEITDKGAYVENADGKQFIEADTVIICVGTKALAEERDKFIDVAFDVINVGDCVKASSIVHAVHTGFDAGLTI
;
A
#
# COMPACT_ATOMS: atom_id res chain seq x y z
N MET A 1 -19.38 24.91 6.30
CA MET A 1 -18.36 25.39 5.32
C MET A 1 -18.88 25.28 3.87
N ILE A 2 -19.32 24.11 3.36
CA ILE A 2 -19.90 24.04 1.99
C ILE A 2 -21.14 24.92 1.89
N ASP A 3 -22.10 24.78 2.82
CA ASP A 3 -23.32 25.58 2.87
C ASP A 3 -23.08 27.11 3.00
N GLU A 4 -21.94 27.52 3.55
CA GLU A 4 -21.55 28.93 3.69
C GLU A 4 -20.92 29.49 2.42
N LEU A 5 -20.26 28.60 1.64
CA LEU A 5 -19.60 28.97 0.38
C LEU A 5 -20.58 28.94 -0.80
N ASP A 6 -21.66 28.17 -0.69
CA ASP A 6 -22.71 27.99 -1.72
C ASP A 6 -22.09 27.76 -3.13
N PRO A 7 -21.23 26.74 -3.30
CA PRO A 7 -20.53 26.54 -4.56
C PRO A 7 -21.43 25.90 -5.62
N ASP A 8 -21.24 26.29 -6.87
CA ASP A 8 -21.93 25.66 -8.02
C ASP A 8 -21.43 24.22 -8.25
N ALA A 9 -20.14 23.96 -7.98
CA ALA A 9 -19.52 22.64 -8.15
C ALA A 9 -18.61 22.29 -6.96
N VAL A 10 -18.54 21.00 -6.62
CA VAL A 10 -17.63 20.42 -5.62
C VAL A 10 -16.84 19.28 -6.23
N ILE A 11 -15.50 19.34 -6.15
CA ILE A 11 -14.62 18.22 -6.51
C ILE A 11 -14.28 17.45 -5.22
N VAL A 12 -14.61 16.18 -5.18
CA VAL A 12 -14.35 15.27 -4.04
C VAL A 12 -13.15 14.39 -4.32
N ALA A 13 -12.08 14.57 -3.54
CA ALA A 13 -10.80 13.88 -3.67
C ALA A 13 -10.33 13.35 -2.31
N VAL A 14 -11.19 12.65 -1.57
CA VAL A 14 -10.93 12.20 -0.19
C VAL A 14 -9.98 11.00 -0.08
N GLY A 15 -9.56 10.42 -1.23
CA GLY A 15 -8.50 9.44 -1.26
C GLY A 15 -8.90 8.01 -0.90
N ALA A 16 -7.96 7.24 -0.37
CA ALA A 16 -8.07 5.83 -0.05
C ALA A 16 -7.48 5.53 1.33
N GLU A 17 -7.84 4.39 1.89
CA GLU A 17 -7.27 3.84 3.13
C GLU A 17 -6.54 2.52 2.86
N GLN A 18 -5.60 2.16 3.74
CA GLN A 18 -4.89 0.90 3.66
C GLN A 18 -5.82 -0.28 3.96
N ILE A 19 -5.65 -1.37 3.24
CA ILE A 19 -6.39 -2.61 3.50
C ILE A 19 -5.75 -3.31 4.70
N VAL A 20 -6.56 -3.57 5.73
CA VAL A 20 -6.19 -4.46 6.84
C VAL A 20 -6.65 -5.87 6.47
N PRO A 21 -5.73 -6.82 6.19
CA PRO A 21 -6.11 -8.17 5.79
C PRO A 21 -6.66 -8.96 6.99
N LYS A 22 -7.46 -9.98 6.70
CA LYS A 22 -7.99 -10.89 7.73
C LYS A 22 -6.98 -11.99 8.07
N ILE A 23 -5.83 -11.59 8.59
CA ILE A 23 -4.76 -12.51 9.02
C ILE A 23 -4.78 -12.54 10.56
N PRO A 24 -4.83 -13.70 11.21
CA PRO A 24 -4.69 -13.82 12.66
C PRO A 24 -3.45 -13.10 13.17
N GLY A 25 -3.61 -12.21 14.16
CA GLY A 25 -2.53 -11.42 14.73
C GLY A 25 -2.17 -10.15 13.96
N VAL A 26 -2.97 -9.72 12.96
CA VAL A 26 -2.71 -8.52 12.16
C VAL A 26 -2.61 -7.25 13.01
N GLU A 27 -3.26 -7.21 14.16
CA GLU A 27 -3.18 -6.09 15.12
C GLU A 27 -1.79 -5.88 15.72
N LYS A 28 -0.87 -6.84 15.54
CA LYS A 28 0.53 -6.77 15.97
C LYS A 28 1.44 -6.19 14.89
N ALA A 29 0.94 -6.07 13.68
CA ALA A 29 1.69 -5.53 12.54
C ALA A 29 1.58 -4.01 12.47
N THR A 30 2.55 -3.38 11.83
CA THR A 30 2.53 -1.97 11.48
C THR A 30 1.97 -1.81 10.05
N MET A 31 1.15 -0.81 9.83
CA MET A 31 0.68 -0.49 8.49
C MET A 31 1.77 0.30 7.73
N SER A 32 1.91 0.08 6.42
CA SER A 32 3.01 0.65 5.66
C SER A 32 3.08 2.18 5.70
N PHE A 33 1.92 2.88 5.73
CA PHE A 33 1.93 4.35 5.79
C PHE A 33 2.37 4.91 7.15
N ASP A 34 2.27 4.12 8.22
CA ASP A 34 2.73 4.51 9.55
C ASP A 34 4.26 4.36 9.72
N VAL A 35 4.92 3.71 8.76
CA VAL A 35 6.39 3.55 8.75
C VAL A 35 7.08 4.80 8.23
N PHE A 36 6.56 5.42 7.17
CA PHE A 36 7.18 6.60 6.57
C PHE A 36 7.28 7.77 7.56
N GLY A 37 8.50 8.22 7.83
CA GLY A 37 8.82 9.23 8.84
C GLY A 37 8.88 8.69 10.28
N ASN A 38 8.79 7.36 10.47
CA ASN A 38 8.94 6.66 11.74
C ASN A 38 9.86 5.43 11.62
N GLU A 39 10.79 5.45 10.66
CA GLU A 39 11.68 4.33 10.35
C GLU A 39 12.55 3.95 11.56
N ASP A 40 12.83 4.90 12.44
CA ASP A 40 13.55 4.70 13.72
C ASP A 40 12.82 3.78 14.70
N LYS A 41 11.51 3.56 14.52
CA LYS A 41 10.69 2.63 15.32
C LYS A 41 10.64 1.23 14.74
N VAL A 42 11.15 1.02 13.54
CA VAL A 42 11.22 -0.28 12.87
C VAL A 42 12.41 -1.07 13.40
N GLY A 43 12.19 -2.32 13.77
CA GLY A 43 13.26 -3.21 14.23
C GLY A 43 14.21 -3.60 13.10
N HIS A 44 15.32 -4.28 13.44
CA HIS A 44 16.35 -4.59 12.45
C HIS A 44 15.87 -5.60 11.40
N LYS A 45 15.22 -6.68 11.83
CA LYS A 45 14.64 -7.69 10.92
C LYS A 45 13.19 -7.33 10.60
N VAL A 46 12.89 -7.15 9.33
CA VAL A 46 11.58 -6.69 8.87
C VAL A 46 10.96 -7.71 7.93
N LEU A 47 9.71 -8.07 8.19
CA LEU A 47 8.90 -8.84 7.26
C LEU A 47 7.84 -7.93 6.63
N ILE A 48 7.89 -7.78 5.31
CA ILE A 48 6.93 -7.00 4.53
C ILE A 48 5.93 -7.98 3.90
N VAL A 49 4.66 -7.81 4.22
CA VAL A 49 3.56 -8.63 3.69
C VAL A 49 2.89 -7.87 2.54
N GLY A 50 3.16 -8.31 1.32
CA GLY A 50 2.70 -7.72 0.07
C GLY A 50 3.85 -7.12 -0.75
N GLY A 51 4.07 -7.67 -1.94
CA GLY A 51 5.12 -7.30 -2.89
C GLY A 51 4.62 -6.41 -4.03
N GLY A 52 3.60 -5.58 -3.80
CA GLY A 52 3.22 -4.49 -4.71
C GLY A 52 4.23 -3.34 -4.66
N ASP A 53 3.98 -2.26 -5.42
CA ASP A 53 4.92 -1.14 -5.57
C ASP A 53 5.34 -0.55 -4.21
N ILE A 54 4.39 -0.29 -3.30
CA ILE A 54 4.67 0.22 -1.95
C ILE A 54 5.57 -0.73 -1.14
N GLY A 55 5.28 -2.04 -1.19
CA GLY A 55 6.07 -3.04 -0.44
C GLY A 55 7.49 -3.18 -0.96
N VAL A 56 7.67 -3.07 -2.28
CA VAL A 56 8.99 -3.06 -2.94
C VAL A 56 9.79 -1.82 -2.55
N GLU A 57 9.20 -0.64 -2.70
CA GLU A 57 9.86 0.64 -2.38
C GLU A 57 10.23 0.70 -0.89
N LEU A 58 9.33 0.24 -0.02
CA LEU A 58 9.60 0.19 1.42
C LEU A 58 10.72 -0.79 1.77
N GLY A 59 10.76 -1.98 1.13
CA GLY A 59 11.84 -2.95 1.33
C GLY A 59 13.21 -2.40 0.93
N ILE A 60 13.29 -1.75 -0.23
CA ILE A 60 14.50 -1.07 -0.69
C ILE A 60 14.91 0.02 0.30
N HIS A 61 13.97 0.90 0.65
CA HIS A 61 14.24 2.04 1.55
C HIS A 61 14.75 1.57 2.92
N LEU A 62 14.11 0.59 3.53
CA LEU A 62 14.52 0.07 4.83
C LEU A 62 15.92 -0.61 4.76
N ASN A 63 16.22 -1.36 3.70
CA ASN A 63 17.56 -1.95 3.54
C ASN A 63 18.64 -0.90 3.35
N GLN A 64 18.37 0.21 2.64
CA GLN A 64 19.28 1.36 2.53
C GLN A 64 19.53 2.05 3.88
N LEU A 65 18.58 1.99 4.79
CA LEU A 65 18.72 2.48 6.17
C LEU A 65 19.41 1.47 7.12
N GLY A 66 19.76 0.27 6.63
CA GLY A 66 20.48 -0.75 7.39
C GLY A 66 19.61 -1.79 8.07
N HIS A 67 18.31 -1.88 7.72
CA HIS A 67 17.46 -2.98 8.11
C HIS A 67 17.69 -4.21 7.21
N GLU A 68 17.22 -5.37 7.65
CA GLU A 68 17.19 -6.61 6.87
C GLU A 68 15.74 -6.96 6.54
N SER A 69 15.27 -6.65 5.33
CA SER A 69 13.89 -6.91 4.95
C SER A 69 13.72 -8.19 4.14
N THR A 70 12.62 -8.89 4.45
CA THR A 70 12.07 -9.98 3.65
C THR A 70 10.68 -9.58 3.18
N THR A 71 10.44 -9.60 1.87
CA THR A 71 9.13 -9.33 1.28
C THR A 71 8.47 -10.63 0.84
N VAL A 72 7.27 -10.92 1.36
CA VAL A 72 6.45 -12.05 0.94
C VAL A 72 5.29 -11.56 0.08
N GLU A 73 5.06 -12.25 -1.05
CA GLU A 73 4.00 -11.94 -2.00
C GLU A 73 3.24 -13.22 -2.35
N MET A 74 1.92 -13.18 -2.20
CA MET A 74 1.07 -14.34 -2.49
C MET A 74 0.92 -14.64 -3.98
N GLY A 75 1.16 -13.64 -4.82
CA GLY A 75 1.15 -13.79 -6.27
C GLY A 75 2.49 -14.26 -6.81
N HIS A 76 2.51 -14.58 -8.12
CA HIS A 76 3.69 -15.10 -8.82
C HIS A 76 4.78 -14.06 -9.06
N PHE A 77 4.51 -12.78 -8.85
CA PHE A 77 5.41 -11.70 -9.26
C PHE A 77 5.46 -10.58 -8.23
N ILE A 78 6.66 -10.06 -8.01
CA ILE A 78 6.88 -8.77 -7.33
C ILE A 78 6.49 -7.63 -8.28
N ALA A 79 5.88 -6.57 -7.73
CA ALA A 79 5.40 -5.40 -8.44
C ALA A 79 4.60 -5.73 -9.73
N PRO A 80 3.52 -6.54 -9.64
CA PRO A 80 2.82 -7.04 -10.83
C PRO A 80 2.10 -5.95 -11.62
N LYS A 81 1.85 -4.78 -11.01
CA LYS A 81 1.17 -3.65 -11.64
C LYS A 81 2.12 -2.58 -12.18
N ALA A 82 3.39 -2.63 -11.80
CA ALA A 82 4.41 -1.71 -12.32
C ALA A 82 4.61 -1.89 -13.83
N GLN A 83 4.98 -0.82 -14.50
CA GLN A 83 5.38 -0.91 -15.91
C GLN A 83 6.64 -1.79 -16.05
N LEU A 84 6.80 -2.44 -17.19
CA LEU A 84 7.89 -3.43 -17.37
C LEU A 84 9.27 -2.87 -17.04
N THR A 85 9.58 -1.65 -17.50
CA THR A 85 10.86 -0.98 -17.23
C THR A 85 11.05 -0.65 -15.74
N GLU A 86 10.02 -0.17 -15.09
CA GLU A 86 9.99 0.13 -13.67
C GLU A 86 10.19 -1.13 -12.84
N ARG A 87 9.46 -2.19 -13.17
CA ARG A 87 9.59 -3.49 -12.50
C ARG A 87 11.00 -4.08 -12.63
N ILE A 88 11.64 -3.97 -13.81
CA ILE A 88 13.03 -4.40 -13.99
C ILE A 88 13.94 -3.61 -13.05
N SER A 89 13.79 -2.27 -12.98
CA SER A 89 14.57 -1.44 -12.07
C SER A 89 14.36 -1.81 -10.60
N TYR A 90 13.12 -2.08 -10.19
CA TYR A 90 12.84 -2.54 -8.83
C TYR A 90 13.59 -3.84 -8.50
N LEU A 91 13.53 -4.84 -9.37
CA LEU A 91 14.20 -6.13 -9.14
C LEU A 91 15.73 -5.98 -9.06
N GLU A 92 16.32 -5.14 -9.92
CA GLU A 92 17.76 -4.84 -9.89
C GLU A 92 18.17 -4.16 -8.57
N VAL A 93 17.40 -3.15 -8.13
CA VAL A 93 17.71 -2.43 -6.88
C VAL A 93 17.46 -3.33 -5.66
N MET A 94 16.40 -4.13 -5.64
CA MET A 94 16.16 -5.09 -4.56
C MET A 94 17.32 -6.10 -4.41
N GLU A 95 17.88 -6.57 -5.54
CA GLU A 95 19.06 -7.45 -5.53
C GLU A 95 20.30 -6.71 -4.97
N GLN A 96 20.55 -5.49 -5.42
CA GLN A 96 21.67 -4.66 -4.94
C GLN A 96 21.59 -4.39 -3.45
N GLU A 97 20.41 -4.05 -2.96
CA GLU A 97 20.12 -3.76 -1.54
C GLU A 97 19.89 -5.05 -0.72
N LYS A 98 19.96 -6.22 -1.33
CA LYS A 98 19.81 -7.53 -0.68
C LYS A 98 18.44 -7.75 -0.02
N VAL A 99 17.40 -7.16 -0.55
CA VAL A 99 16.03 -7.44 -0.13
C VAL A 99 15.67 -8.90 -0.48
N VAL A 100 15.33 -9.69 0.51
CA VAL A 100 14.90 -11.07 0.28
C VAL A 100 13.44 -11.06 -0.21
N THR A 101 13.14 -11.80 -1.28
CA THR A 101 11.78 -11.90 -1.82
C THR A 101 11.30 -13.34 -1.86
N MET A 102 10.04 -13.56 -1.49
CA MET A 102 9.37 -14.85 -1.56
C MET A 102 8.01 -14.66 -2.24
N VAL A 103 7.93 -15.04 -3.50
CA VAL A 103 6.66 -15.08 -4.26
C VAL A 103 5.91 -16.40 -4.01
N ASP A 104 4.67 -16.49 -4.50
CA ASP A 104 3.77 -17.63 -4.24
C ASP A 104 3.66 -17.98 -2.74
N THR A 105 3.85 -16.98 -1.88
CA THR A 105 4.00 -17.15 -0.43
C THR A 105 3.01 -16.25 0.30
N ALA A 106 2.03 -16.83 0.97
CA ALA A 106 1.01 -16.13 1.73
C ALA A 106 1.39 -16.01 3.20
N CYS A 107 1.22 -14.83 3.80
CA CYS A 107 1.26 -14.69 5.26
C CYS A 107 -0.05 -15.22 5.86
N VAL A 108 0.04 -16.18 6.78
CA VAL A 108 -1.13 -16.89 7.34
C VAL A 108 -1.36 -16.62 8.82
N GLU A 109 -0.35 -16.10 9.54
CA GLU A 109 -0.47 -15.76 10.96
C GLU A 109 0.66 -14.82 11.38
N ILE A 110 0.36 -13.80 12.18
CA ILE A 110 1.33 -12.84 12.70
C ILE A 110 1.47 -13.00 14.21
N THR A 111 2.70 -12.99 14.70
CA THR A 111 3.06 -13.14 16.11
C THR A 111 3.94 -11.99 16.57
N ASP A 112 4.25 -11.91 17.87
CA ASP A 112 5.18 -10.90 18.42
C ASP A 112 6.66 -11.13 18.02
N LYS A 113 6.97 -12.22 17.30
CA LYS A 113 8.33 -12.60 16.91
C LYS A 113 8.52 -12.78 15.41
N GLY A 114 7.54 -12.36 14.61
CA GLY A 114 7.52 -12.56 13.17
C GLY A 114 6.19 -13.15 12.69
N ALA A 115 6.20 -13.87 11.58
CA ALA A 115 4.98 -14.44 11.03
C ALA A 115 5.17 -15.84 10.46
N TYR A 116 4.08 -16.59 10.41
CA TYR A 116 4.00 -17.82 9.64
C TYR A 116 3.56 -17.48 8.21
N VAL A 117 4.29 -18.05 7.27
CA VAL A 117 3.98 -17.97 5.84
C VAL A 117 3.79 -19.36 5.27
N GLU A 118 3.05 -19.48 4.19
CA GLU A 118 2.75 -20.75 3.55
C GLU A 118 2.90 -20.64 2.02
N ASN A 119 3.54 -21.65 1.44
CA ASN A 119 3.71 -21.82 0.00
C ASN A 119 3.57 -23.30 -0.37
N ALA A 120 3.97 -23.69 -1.60
CA ALA A 120 3.92 -25.07 -2.06
C ALA A 120 4.78 -26.05 -1.23
N ASP A 121 5.83 -25.57 -0.56
CA ASP A 121 6.73 -26.36 0.28
C ASP A 121 6.18 -26.52 1.71
N GLY A 122 5.09 -25.82 2.03
CA GLY A 122 4.40 -25.88 3.33
C GLY A 122 4.50 -24.60 4.15
N LYS A 123 4.10 -24.72 5.42
CA LYS A 123 4.11 -23.62 6.40
C LYS A 123 5.49 -23.49 7.05
N GLN A 124 6.04 -22.27 7.05
CA GLN A 124 7.31 -21.93 7.72
C GLN A 124 7.16 -20.65 8.54
N PHE A 125 8.04 -20.49 9.54
CA PHE A 125 8.11 -19.28 10.35
C PHE A 125 9.24 -18.37 9.88
N ILE A 126 8.94 -17.10 9.69
CA ILE A 126 9.92 -16.05 9.42
C ILE A 126 10.02 -15.17 10.66
N GLU A 127 11.22 -15.18 11.28
CA GLU A 127 11.53 -14.32 12.42
C GLU A 127 11.64 -12.86 11.94
N ALA A 128 10.97 -11.95 12.62
CA ALA A 128 11.03 -10.53 12.36
C ALA A 128 10.75 -9.73 13.63
N ASP A 129 11.47 -8.62 13.81
CA ASP A 129 11.24 -7.66 14.88
C ASP A 129 10.02 -6.77 14.57
N THR A 130 9.76 -6.57 13.28
CA THR A 130 8.61 -5.79 12.80
C THR A 130 7.98 -6.48 11.58
N VAL A 131 6.66 -6.65 11.61
CA VAL A 131 5.88 -7.10 10.45
C VAL A 131 5.12 -5.90 9.91
N ILE A 132 5.24 -5.64 8.60
CA ILE A 132 4.63 -4.49 7.94
C ILE A 132 3.63 -4.98 6.88
N ILE A 133 2.42 -4.43 6.91
CA ILE A 133 1.34 -4.75 5.97
C ILE A 133 1.36 -3.80 4.79
N CYS A 134 1.55 -4.35 3.58
CA CYS A 134 1.61 -3.64 2.29
C CYS A 134 0.68 -4.26 1.23
N VAL A 135 -0.53 -4.70 1.62
CA VAL A 135 -1.46 -5.44 0.74
C VAL A 135 -2.34 -4.54 -0.12
N GLY A 136 -2.03 -3.25 -0.17
CA GLY A 136 -2.70 -2.26 -1.01
C GLY A 136 -3.70 -1.38 -0.26
N THR A 137 -4.45 -0.62 -1.05
CA THR A 137 -5.41 0.40 -0.58
C THR A 137 -6.78 0.18 -1.18
N LYS A 138 -7.82 0.69 -0.52
CA LYS A 138 -9.20 0.73 -1.01
C LYS A 138 -9.76 2.15 -0.94
N ALA A 139 -10.64 2.49 -1.86
CA ALA A 139 -11.29 3.79 -1.92
C ALA A 139 -12.06 4.09 -0.63
N LEU A 140 -11.98 5.33 -0.14
CA LEU A 140 -12.81 5.86 0.94
C LEU A 140 -14.20 6.22 0.42
N ALA A 141 -14.94 5.20 -0.04
CA ALA A 141 -16.25 5.38 -0.67
C ALA A 141 -17.29 5.97 0.30
N GLU A 142 -17.29 5.54 1.56
CA GLU A 142 -18.21 6.06 2.58
C GLU A 142 -17.95 7.54 2.87
N GLU A 143 -16.69 7.97 2.87
CA GLU A 143 -16.35 9.39 3.05
C GLU A 143 -16.75 10.21 1.81
N ARG A 144 -16.48 9.68 0.60
CA ARG A 144 -16.91 10.30 -0.66
C ARG A 144 -18.43 10.49 -0.71
N ASP A 145 -19.18 9.49 -0.32
CA ASP A 145 -20.64 9.47 -0.44
C ASP A 145 -21.33 10.48 0.52
N LYS A 146 -20.60 11.02 1.52
CA LYS A 146 -21.08 12.15 2.36
C LYS A 146 -21.25 13.47 1.59
N PHE A 147 -20.66 13.55 0.40
CA PHE A 147 -20.73 14.74 -0.46
C PHE A 147 -21.78 14.63 -1.58
N ILE A 148 -22.59 13.57 -1.58
CA ILE A 148 -23.71 13.46 -2.51
C ILE A 148 -24.69 14.61 -2.23
N ASP A 149 -25.12 15.30 -3.30
CA ASP A 149 -26.12 16.40 -3.27
C ASP A 149 -25.72 17.65 -2.44
N VAL A 150 -24.42 17.87 -2.16
CA VAL A 150 -23.94 19.07 -1.44
C VAL A 150 -23.81 20.31 -2.33
N ALA A 151 -23.88 20.15 -3.66
CA ALA A 151 -23.86 21.22 -4.68
C ALA A 151 -24.61 20.76 -5.94
N PHE A 152 -24.81 21.67 -6.88
CA PHE A 152 -25.45 21.34 -8.17
C PHE A 152 -24.65 20.28 -8.93
N ASP A 153 -23.31 20.46 -9.01
CA ASP A 153 -22.39 19.48 -9.57
C ASP A 153 -21.45 18.93 -8.50
N VAL A 154 -21.42 17.60 -8.36
CA VAL A 154 -20.47 16.90 -7.48
C VAL A 154 -19.66 15.91 -8.31
N ILE A 155 -18.35 16.16 -8.44
CA ILE A 155 -17.45 15.36 -9.26
C ILE A 155 -16.46 14.62 -8.35
N ASN A 156 -16.49 13.29 -8.37
CA ASN A 156 -15.57 12.45 -7.63
C ASN A 156 -14.34 12.12 -8.45
N VAL A 157 -13.12 12.27 -7.89
CA VAL A 157 -11.85 12.08 -8.59
C VAL A 157 -10.84 11.28 -7.77
N GLY A 158 -9.85 10.70 -8.46
CA GLY A 158 -8.73 10.02 -7.82
C GLY A 158 -9.12 8.76 -7.04
N ASP A 159 -8.37 8.49 -5.98
CA ASP A 159 -8.43 7.23 -5.26
C ASP A 159 -9.74 6.99 -4.50
N CYS A 160 -10.52 8.01 -4.23
CA CYS A 160 -11.86 7.82 -3.63
C CYS A 160 -12.88 7.21 -4.61
N VAL A 161 -12.59 7.23 -5.91
CA VAL A 161 -13.34 6.50 -6.94
C VAL A 161 -12.73 5.13 -7.16
N LYS A 162 -11.42 5.09 -7.37
CA LYS A 162 -10.66 3.86 -7.60
C LYS A 162 -9.21 4.07 -7.17
N ALA A 163 -8.83 3.44 -6.07
CA ALA A 163 -7.45 3.43 -5.61
C ALA A 163 -6.54 2.82 -6.69
N SER A 164 -5.59 3.61 -7.21
CA SER A 164 -4.79 3.25 -8.37
C SER A 164 -3.44 3.96 -8.35
N SER A 165 -3.10 4.74 -9.36
CA SER A 165 -1.83 5.42 -9.54
C SER A 165 -1.98 6.95 -9.45
N ILE A 166 -0.86 7.63 -9.20
CA ILE A 166 -0.77 9.09 -9.25
C ILE A 166 -1.25 9.61 -10.61
N VAL A 167 -0.86 8.93 -11.70
CA VAL A 167 -1.29 9.29 -13.06
C VAL A 167 -2.82 9.29 -13.19
N HIS A 168 -3.48 8.26 -12.65
CA HIS A 168 -4.95 8.18 -12.67
C HIS A 168 -5.57 9.33 -11.86
N ALA A 169 -5.06 9.61 -10.67
CA ALA A 169 -5.57 10.68 -9.83
C ALA A 169 -5.41 12.06 -10.49
N VAL A 170 -4.25 12.33 -11.11
CA VAL A 170 -3.98 13.58 -11.84
C VAL A 170 -4.91 13.74 -13.04
N HIS A 171 -5.09 12.70 -13.85
CA HIS A 171 -5.95 12.76 -15.04
C HIS A 171 -7.42 13.00 -14.66
N THR A 172 -7.95 12.25 -13.68
CA THR A 172 -9.34 12.44 -13.25
C THR A 172 -9.58 13.84 -12.65
N GLY A 173 -8.60 14.37 -11.90
CA GLY A 173 -8.65 15.74 -11.39
C GLY A 173 -8.60 16.80 -12.49
N PHE A 174 -7.73 16.60 -13.48
CA PHE A 174 -7.64 17.48 -14.65
C PHE A 174 -8.94 17.49 -15.47
N ASP A 175 -9.49 16.31 -15.76
CA ASP A 175 -10.73 16.17 -16.51
C ASP A 175 -11.91 16.84 -15.78
N ALA A 176 -11.97 16.67 -14.45
CA ALA A 176 -12.97 17.36 -13.63
C ALA A 176 -12.87 18.89 -13.74
N GLY A 177 -11.64 19.43 -13.70
CA GLY A 177 -11.40 20.87 -13.86
C GLY A 177 -11.73 21.44 -15.25
N LEU A 178 -11.85 20.58 -16.27
CA LEU A 178 -12.29 20.99 -17.62
C LEU A 178 -13.82 21.01 -17.77
N THR A 179 -14.55 20.39 -16.86
CA THR A 179 -16.02 20.23 -16.95
C THR A 179 -16.81 21.25 -16.12
N ILE A 180 -16.15 21.98 -15.22
CA ILE A 180 -16.73 23.07 -14.38
C ILE A 180 -16.44 24.45 -14.93
#